data_7bd8679c54a1e70afc20c49578661c17
#
_entry.id   7bd8679c54a1e70afc20c49578661c17
#
_cell.length_a   1.000
_cell.length_b   1.000
_cell.length_c   1.000
_cell.angle_alpha   90.00
_cell.angle_beta   90.00
_cell.angle_gamma   90.00
#
_symmetry.space_group_name_H-M   'P 1'
#
loop_
_entity.id
_entity.type
_entity.pdbx_description
1 polymer ?
#
loop_
_entity_poly.entity_id
_entity_poly.type
_entity_poly.pdbx_seq_one_letter_code
_entity_poly.pdbx_strand_id
1 'polypeptide(L)'
;CLVIIHHKKPDCTFIDALRVTFLGVFGNIATLGAGTGTDIGLSIESLTYVDNAADDSDSIDLTLDAQDSKWLWGWMPQKGATLYPRLLGHDWERPGDERAMDCGLFVVDDVNYSDTPTTLQLGGVSKPSDSDFSELERETIWKNTSIKRIGETIAGRYGLAFTYDADDYDIECDEQDGTDSGYYNQLCKNYGLILKVYARRLWVYDRERYKEKRAVKTFHRTQIRPGSFAYTTTLSGTYTGGYFNYTDADKDIDIVCSVGGGTHTKSVNRRATSVYDASVQLCAELNNANHGTVRLRFGVDGDWLVSGGNCISLAGYGKLDGKYFVDKVTHKVSASGLTTDFECSGIGTAFHYWDVGGKIEYHEPEEDSGVDYDSAYATTSPAANAASSAAGAEAGASVALTNAPFYVAS
;
A
#
# COMPACT_ATOMS: atom_id res chain seq x y z
N CYS A 1 16.32 -18.42 -2.58
CA CYS A 1 15.22 -19.32 -2.31
C CYS A 1 14.45 -19.57 -3.59
N LEU A 2 14.32 -20.82 -4.04
CA LEU A 2 13.72 -21.17 -5.32
C LEU A 2 12.57 -22.14 -5.07
N VAL A 3 11.35 -21.70 -5.33
CA VAL A 3 10.17 -22.56 -5.27
C VAL A 3 9.78 -22.92 -6.70
N ILE A 4 9.89 -24.19 -7.08
CA ILE A 4 9.51 -24.68 -8.40
C ILE A 4 8.15 -25.35 -8.29
N ILE A 5 7.17 -24.85 -9.03
CA ILE A 5 5.82 -25.38 -9.06
C ILE A 5 5.55 -25.95 -10.45
N HIS A 6 5.15 -27.21 -10.50
CA HIS A 6 4.66 -27.83 -11.73
C HIS A 6 3.13 -27.79 -11.76
N HIS A 7 2.56 -27.22 -12.80
CA HIS A 7 1.11 -27.23 -12.98
C HIS A 7 0.66 -28.58 -13.56
N LYS A 8 -0.31 -29.22 -12.92
CA LYS A 8 -0.88 -30.48 -13.41
C LYS A 8 -1.97 -30.19 -14.43
N LYS A 9 -1.68 -30.34 -15.72
CA LYS A 9 -2.72 -30.77 -16.67
C LYS A 9 -2.87 -32.30 -16.57
N PRO A 10 -4.05 -32.87 -16.88
CA PRO A 10 -4.36 -34.28 -16.63
C PRO A 10 -3.40 -35.31 -17.26
N ASP A 11 -2.54 -34.89 -18.16
CA ASP A 11 -1.67 -35.77 -18.94
C ASP A 11 -0.16 -35.59 -18.69
N CYS A 12 0.24 -34.80 -17.68
CA CYS A 12 1.66 -34.61 -17.37
C CYS A 12 2.07 -35.32 -16.08
N THR A 13 3.16 -36.08 -16.17
CA THR A 13 3.81 -36.75 -15.02
C THR A 13 4.47 -35.70 -14.11
N PHE A 14 4.17 -35.77 -12.84
CA PHE A 14 4.70 -34.91 -11.79
C PHE A 14 6.21 -35.07 -11.59
N ILE A 15 6.91 -33.94 -11.49
CA ILE A 15 8.16 -33.84 -10.73
C ILE A 15 8.05 -32.58 -9.90
N ASP A 16 7.84 -32.73 -8.60
CA ASP A 16 7.78 -31.61 -7.66
C ASP A 16 9.18 -31.14 -7.32
N ALA A 17 9.47 -29.86 -7.53
CA ALA A 17 10.63 -29.23 -6.94
C ALA A 17 10.26 -27.85 -6.42
N LEU A 18 9.95 -27.78 -5.13
CA LEU A 18 9.82 -26.55 -4.38
C LEU A 18 11.20 -26.24 -3.77
N ARG A 19 11.83 -25.14 -4.16
CA ARG A 19 13.11 -24.74 -3.56
C ARG A 19 12.97 -23.39 -2.88
N VAL A 20 13.16 -23.38 -1.57
CA VAL A 20 13.27 -22.17 -0.75
C VAL A 20 14.67 -22.12 -0.15
N THR A 21 15.45 -21.08 -0.45
CA THR A 21 16.78 -20.90 0.12
C THR A 21 16.70 -20.04 1.37
N PHE A 22 17.14 -20.59 2.48
CA PHE A 22 17.26 -19.87 3.74
C PHE A 22 18.63 -19.21 3.82
N LEU A 23 18.68 -17.88 3.89
CA LEU A 23 19.89 -17.14 4.20
C LEU A 23 20.03 -17.07 5.70
N GLY A 24 20.57 -18.13 6.31
CA GLY A 24 20.90 -18.15 7.73
C GLY A 24 22.03 -17.19 8.04
N VAL A 25 21.82 -16.26 8.97
CA VAL A 25 22.86 -15.40 9.47
C VAL A 25 23.67 -16.17 10.49
N PHE A 26 24.81 -16.71 10.08
CA PHE A 26 25.93 -16.93 10.99
C PHE A 26 26.82 -15.70 10.93
N GLY A 27 26.61 -14.76 11.85
CA GLY A 27 27.57 -13.70 12.15
C GLY A 27 27.75 -12.61 11.07
N ASN A 28 27.36 -11.40 11.42
CA ASN A 28 27.63 -10.12 10.74
C ASN A 28 27.03 -9.89 9.34
N ILE A 29 26.08 -8.98 9.33
CA ILE A 29 25.52 -8.29 8.17
C ILE A 29 26.64 -7.55 7.43
N ALA A 30 27.25 -8.20 6.47
CA ALA A 30 28.01 -7.51 5.42
C ALA A 30 28.23 -8.49 4.27
N THR A 31 27.36 -8.46 3.33
CA THR A 31 27.50 -8.77 1.90
C THR A 31 26.24 -9.41 1.34
N LEU A 32 25.42 -8.64 0.71
CA LEU A 32 24.53 -9.04 -0.36
C LEU A 32 25.41 -9.44 -1.57
N GLY A 33 26.04 -10.61 -1.48
CA GLY A 33 26.89 -11.14 -2.53
C GLY A 33 27.30 -12.53 -2.15
N ALA A 34 26.72 -13.55 -2.81
CA ALA A 34 27.12 -14.95 -2.73
C ALA A 34 27.25 -15.53 -1.30
N GLY A 35 26.27 -15.30 -0.45
CA GLY A 35 26.17 -15.99 0.84
C GLY A 35 25.70 -17.43 0.64
N THR A 36 26.30 -18.36 1.36
CA THR A 36 25.89 -19.76 1.47
C THR A 36 24.53 -19.85 2.17
N GLY A 37 23.46 -19.60 1.43
CA GLY A 37 22.11 -19.82 1.92
C GLY A 37 21.79 -21.30 1.98
N THR A 38 20.98 -21.72 2.95
CA THR A 38 20.48 -23.08 3.04
C THR A 38 19.21 -23.20 2.20
N ASP A 39 19.21 -24.12 1.24
CA ASP A 39 18.03 -24.46 0.45
C ASP A 39 17.12 -25.38 1.28
N ILE A 40 15.93 -24.89 1.61
CA ILE A 40 14.93 -25.63 2.40
C ILE A 40 13.75 -26.11 1.53
N GLY A 41 13.84 -25.95 0.21
CA GLY A 41 12.73 -26.21 -0.72
C GLY A 41 12.16 -27.62 -0.64
N LEU A 42 13.00 -28.62 -0.43
CA LEU A 42 12.57 -30.02 -0.32
C LEU A 42 11.77 -30.34 0.95
N SER A 43 11.84 -29.48 1.95
CA SER A 43 11.11 -29.65 3.22
C SER A 43 9.79 -28.85 3.26
N ILE A 44 9.45 -28.07 2.22
CA ILE A 44 8.25 -27.25 2.22
C ILE A 44 7.02 -28.08 1.87
N GLU A 45 6.07 -28.14 2.81
CA GLU A 45 4.75 -28.72 2.60
C GLU A 45 3.77 -27.69 2.03
N SER A 46 3.83 -26.46 2.53
CA SER A 46 3.00 -25.36 2.04
C SER A 46 3.69 -24.01 2.22
N LEU A 47 3.31 -23.08 1.34
CA LEU A 47 3.73 -21.69 1.38
C LEU A 47 2.50 -20.81 1.13
N THR A 48 2.33 -19.77 1.94
CA THR A 48 1.38 -18.70 1.69
C THR A 48 2.15 -17.40 1.60
N TYR A 49 2.04 -16.70 0.48
CA TYR A 49 2.58 -15.35 0.28
C TYR A 49 1.43 -14.37 0.12
N VAL A 50 1.45 -13.31 0.90
CA VAL A 50 0.45 -12.24 0.89
C VAL A 50 1.11 -10.95 0.44
N ASP A 51 0.61 -10.40 -0.66
CA ASP A 51 1.00 -9.11 -1.23
C ASP A 51 -0.12 -8.10 -1.00
N ASN A 52 0.10 -7.16 -0.08
CA ASN A 52 -0.85 -6.11 0.27
C ASN A 52 -0.55 -4.84 -0.53
N ALA A 53 -1.59 -4.18 -1.03
CA ALA A 53 -1.44 -2.88 -1.69
C ALA A 53 -1.14 -1.76 -0.69
N ALA A 54 -1.72 -1.84 0.52
CA ALA A 54 -1.69 -0.77 1.51
C ALA A 54 -1.74 -1.34 2.94
N ASP A 55 -1.45 -0.50 3.91
CA ASP A 55 -1.66 -0.65 5.35
C ASP A 55 -0.82 -1.73 6.02
N ASP A 56 -0.92 -2.98 5.56
CA ASP A 56 -0.17 -4.09 6.10
C ASP A 56 1.11 -4.35 5.30
N SER A 57 2.14 -4.83 5.98
CA SER A 57 3.34 -5.34 5.31
C SER A 57 3.01 -6.64 4.59
N ASP A 58 3.73 -6.91 3.49
CA ASP A 58 3.67 -8.22 2.87
C ASP A 58 4.13 -9.29 3.87
N SER A 59 3.51 -10.46 3.83
CA SER A 59 3.85 -11.57 4.72
C SER A 59 4.06 -12.88 3.96
N ILE A 60 4.83 -13.76 4.57
CA ILE A 60 5.03 -15.11 4.09
C ILE A 60 4.92 -16.09 5.25
N ASP A 61 4.16 -17.16 5.03
CA ASP A 61 4.03 -18.27 5.95
C ASP A 61 4.48 -19.55 5.26
N LEU A 62 5.39 -20.27 5.88
CA LEU A 62 5.93 -21.53 5.43
C LEU A 62 5.59 -22.63 6.42
N THR A 63 5.10 -23.78 5.93
CA THR A 63 5.03 -25.01 6.71
C THR A 63 6.04 -25.98 6.14
N LEU A 64 6.93 -26.47 6.99
CA LEU A 64 8.02 -27.38 6.63
C LEU A 64 7.80 -28.73 7.29
N ASP A 65 8.07 -29.82 6.54
CA ASP A 65 8.27 -31.13 7.14
C ASP A 65 9.55 -31.10 7.99
N ALA A 66 9.40 -31.31 9.27
CA ALA A 66 10.48 -31.27 10.25
C ALA A 66 10.84 -32.63 10.84
N GLN A 67 10.45 -33.74 10.18
CA GLN A 67 10.79 -35.11 10.64
C GLN A 67 12.30 -35.34 10.76
N ASP A 68 13.10 -34.59 9.99
CA ASP A 68 14.55 -34.60 10.12
C ASP A 68 14.97 -33.76 11.34
N SER A 69 15.68 -34.41 12.27
CA SER A 69 16.16 -33.78 13.51
C SER A 69 17.07 -32.56 13.32
N LYS A 70 17.57 -32.32 12.08
CA LYS A 70 18.38 -31.14 11.73
C LYS A 70 17.71 -29.81 12.14
N TRP A 71 16.36 -29.75 12.09
CA TRP A 71 15.58 -28.58 12.45
C TRP A 71 15.64 -28.23 13.95
N LEU A 72 15.86 -29.21 14.80
CA LEU A 72 16.03 -29.01 16.26
C LEU A 72 17.47 -28.58 16.63
N TRP A 73 18.40 -28.64 15.70
CA TRP A 73 19.82 -28.37 15.93
C TRP A 73 20.34 -27.23 15.06
N GLY A 74 21.20 -27.51 14.13
CA GLY A 74 21.92 -26.49 13.35
C GLY A 74 21.07 -25.74 12.33
N TRP A 75 19.86 -26.21 12.04
CA TRP A 75 18.95 -25.59 11.06
C TRP A 75 17.78 -24.84 11.69
N MET A 76 17.69 -24.79 13.01
CA MET A 76 16.63 -24.01 13.69
C MET A 76 16.77 -22.53 13.32
N PRO A 77 15.77 -21.95 12.61
CA PRO A 77 15.80 -20.55 12.28
C PRO A 77 15.72 -19.69 13.53
N GLN A 78 16.44 -18.59 13.53
CA GLN A 78 16.33 -17.59 14.60
C GLN A 78 15.41 -16.46 14.15
N LYS A 79 14.69 -15.85 15.09
CA LYS A 79 13.97 -14.60 14.84
C LYS A 79 14.95 -13.55 14.32
N GLY A 80 14.52 -12.78 13.33
CA GLY A 80 15.39 -11.83 12.62
C GLY A 80 16.20 -12.43 11.48
N ALA A 81 16.17 -13.75 11.27
CA ALA A 81 16.76 -14.36 10.08
C ALA A 81 16.03 -13.90 8.81
N THR A 82 16.74 -13.89 7.69
CA THR A 82 16.22 -13.36 6.44
C THR A 82 15.79 -14.47 5.50
N LEU A 83 14.58 -14.36 4.94
CA LEU A 83 14.03 -15.22 3.89
C LEU A 83 13.98 -14.46 2.57
N TYR A 84 14.37 -15.11 1.49
CA TYR A 84 14.24 -14.59 0.14
C TYR A 84 13.51 -15.62 -0.74
N PRO A 85 12.17 -15.64 -0.69
CA PRO A 85 11.37 -16.60 -1.44
C PRO A 85 11.28 -16.21 -2.91
N ARG A 86 11.42 -17.19 -3.76
CA ARG A 86 11.19 -17.07 -5.19
C ARG A 86 10.38 -18.28 -5.67
N LEU A 87 9.20 -18.01 -6.22
CA LEU A 87 8.34 -19.04 -6.80
C LEU A 87 8.78 -19.26 -8.25
N LEU A 88 8.94 -20.51 -8.64
CA LEU A 88 9.18 -20.88 -10.03
C LEU A 88 8.12 -21.87 -10.49
N GLY A 89 7.54 -21.60 -11.65
CA GLY A 89 6.65 -22.50 -12.35
C GLY A 89 7.33 -23.04 -13.58
N HIS A 90 7.39 -24.37 -13.70
CA HIS A 90 7.85 -25.06 -14.91
C HIS A 90 6.66 -25.67 -15.62
N ASP A 91 6.69 -25.65 -16.95
CA ASP A 91 5.65 -26.20 -17.80
C ASP A 91 4.25 -25.71 -17.46
N TRP A 92 4.12 -24.40 -17.10
CA TRP A 92 2.93 -23.84 -16.49
C TRP A 92 1.69 -23.96 -17.38
N GLU A 93 1.72 -23.40 -18.58
CA GLU A 93 0.61 -23.48 -19.54
C GLU A 93 0.90 -24.52 -20.65
N ARG A 94 2.15 -24.75 -20.95
CA ARG A 94 2.63 -25.66 -22.00
C ARG A 94 4.06 -26.13 -21.68
N PRO A 95 4.51 -27.25 -22.24
CA PRO A 95 5.89 -27.72 -22.08
C PRO A 95 6.89 -26.62 -22.44
N GLY A 96 7.85 -26.35 -21.56
CA GLY A 96 8.88 -25.32 -21.70
C GLY A 96 8.44 -23.91 -21.29
N ASP A 97 7.22 -23.70 -20.76
CA ASP A 97 6.78 -22.41 -20.23
C ASP A 97 7.28 -22.25 -18.78
N GLU A 98 8.21 -21.34 -18.60
CA GLU A 98 8.78 -21.04 -17.29
C GLU A 98 8.20 -19.73 -16.76
N ARG A 99 7.79 -19.74 -15.50
CA ARG A 99 7.29 -18.58 -14.77
C ARG A 99 8.13 -18.39 -13.53
N ALA A 100 8.36 -17.13 -13.18
CA ALA A 100 9.06 -16.79 -11.95
C ALA A 100 8.37 -15.62 -11.25
N MET A 101 8.26 -15.72 -9.94
CA MET A 101 7.77 -14.65 -9.09
C MET A 101 8.76 -14.45 -7.94
N ASP A 102 9.28 -13.25 -7.83
CA ASP A 102 10.13 -12.83 -6.75
C ASP A 102 9.26 -12.23 -5.64
N CYS A 103 9.18 -12.90 -4.48
CA CYS A 103 8.31 -12.46 -3.40
C CYS A 103 8.96 -11.38 -2.51
N GLY A 104 10.23 -11.02 -2.78
CA GLY A 104 10.95 -10.02 -2.01
C GLY A 104 11.70 -10.59 -0.80
N LEU A 105 12.05 -9.70 0.12
CA LEU A 105 12.83 -10.02 1.30
C LEU A 105 11.93 -9.97 2.54
N PHE A 106 11.98 -11.04 3.35
CA PHE A 106 11.24 -11.15 4.60
C PHE A 106 12.18 -11.38 5.77
N VAL A 107 11.76 -10.91 6.92
CA VAL A 107 12.41 -11.17 8.20
C VAL A 107 11.57 -12.18 8.96
N VAL A 108 12.17 -13.24 9.45
CA VAL A 108 11.50 -14.25 10.27
C VAL A 108 11.07 -13.61 11.58
N ASP A 109 9.77 -13.59 11.81
CA ASP A 109 9.14 -13.02 13.01
C ASP A 109 8.67 -14.14 13.96
N ASP A 110 8.05 -15.18 13.39
CA ASP A 110 7.53 -16.31 14.12
C ASP A 110 8.17 -17.63 13.72
N VAL A 111 8.50 -18.44 14.73
CA VAL A 111 9.01 -19.81 14.57
C VAL A 111 8.22 -20.71 15.51
N ASN A 112 7.44 -21.64 14.97
CA ASN A 112 6.64 -22.58 15.73
C ASN A 112 7.01 -24.01 15.34
N TYR A 113 7.45 -24.81 16.31
CA TYR A 113 7.74 -26.24 16.12
C TYR A 113 6.65 -27.08 16.77
N SER A 114 6.15 -28.07 16.04
CA SER A 114 5.16 -29.04 16.50
C SER A 114 5.74 -30.46 16.38
N ASP A 115 5.49 -31.28 17.36
CA ASP A 115 6.03 -32.64 17.43
C ASP A 115 5.10 -33.70 16.82
N THR A 116 3.78 -33.43 16.75
CA THR A 116 2.81 -34.39 16.19
C THR A 116 1.68 -33.66 15.46
N PRO A 117 1.69 -33.59 14.11
CA PRO A 117 2.79 -33.98 13.23
C PRO A 117 4.04 -33.13 13.40
N THR A 118 5.20 -33.71 13.08
CA THR A 118 6.49 -33.01 13.20
C THR A 118 6.63 -31.98 12.11
N THR A 119 6.26 -30.74 12.41
CA THR A 119 6.28 -29.61 11.48
C THR A 119 6.98 -28.39 12.07
N LEU A 120 7.59 -27.60 11.22
CA LEU A 120 8.13 -26.30 11.53
C LEU A 120 7.39 -25.24 10.73
N GLN A 121 6.75 -24.31 11.42
CA GLN A 121 6.10 -23.16 10.80
C GLN A 121 6.97 -21.93 10.98
N LEU A 122 7.16 -21.19 9.87
CA LEU A 122 7.92 -19.95 9.82
C LEU A 122 7.02 -18.85 9.30
N GLY A 123 6.79 -17.82 10.11
CA GLY A 123 6.17 -16.57 9.70
C GLY A 123 7.26 -15.55 9.39
N GLY A 124 7.12 -14.85 8.27
CA GLY A 124 8.01 -13.76 7.89
C GLY A 124 7.24 -12.53 7.43
N VAL A 125 7.76 -11.36 7.74
CA VAL A 125 7.16 -10.07 7.37
C VAL A 125 8.16 -9.24 6.57
N SER A 126 7.65 -8.49 5.58
CA SER A 126 8.46 -7.60 4.74
C SER A 126 8.70 -6.24 5.42
N LYS A 127 9.06 -6.28 6.71
CA LYS A 127 9.45 -5.09 7.48
C LYS A 127 10.97 -4.96 7.50
N PRO A 128 11.52 -3.76 7.82
CA PRO A 128 12.93 -3.66 8.17
C PRO A 128 13.24 -4.63 9.29
N SER A 129 14.43 -5.25 9.25
CA SER A 129 14.92 -6.11 10.34
C SER A 129 15.22 -5.32 11.62
N ASP A 130 15.26 -4.01 11.51
CA ASP A 130 15.36 -3.09 12.62
C ASP A 130 13.96 -2.81 13.15
N SER A 131 13.65 -3.32 14.33
CA SER A 131 12.36 -3.15 15.01
C SER A 131 12.04 -1.68 15.27
N ASP A 132 13.06 -0.83 15.38
CA ASP A 132 12.93 0.59 15.70
C ASP A 132 11.99 1.35 14.73
N PHE A 133 11.89 0.92 13.48
CA PHE A 133 10.96 1.53 12.51
C PHE A 133 9.50 1.47 12.96
N SER A 134 9.10 0.38 13.61
CA SER A 134 7.71 0.13 14.02
C SER A 134 7.49 0.16 15.52
N GLU A 135 8.56 0.17 16.33
CA GLU A 135 8.47 0.02 17.78
C GLU A 135 9.05 1.22 18.53
N LEU A 136 10.04 1.93 17.96
CA LEU A 136 10.64 3.07 18.63
C LEU A 136 9.78 4.32 18.43
N GLU A 137 9.21 4.81 19.53
CA GLU A 137 8.50 6.07 19.59
C GLU A 137 9.47 7.25 19.50
N ARG A 138 9.08 8.27 18.75
CA ARG A 138 9.86 9.49 18.54
C ARG A 138 8.97 10.72 18.65
N GLU A 139 9.49 11.73 19.28
CA GLU A 139 8.94 13.08 19.26
C GLU A 139 9.78 13.92 18.30
N THR A 140 9.19 14.34 17.19
CA THR A 140 9.88 15.15 16.18
C THR A 140 8.95 16.23 15.66
N ILE A 141 9.43 17.46 15.59
CA ILE A 141 8.70 18.55 14.96
C ILE A 141 9.25 18.77 13.55
N TRP A 142 8.42 18.50 12.56
CA TRP A 142 8.72 18.71 11.15
C TRP A 142 8.29 20.13 10.75
N LYS A 143 9.22 20.95 10.24
CA LYS A 143 8.95 22.34 9.83
C LYS A 143 9.49 22.63 8.44
N ASN A 144 8.71 23.37 7.64
CA ASN A 144 9.09 23.82 6.30
C ASN A 144 9.68 22.67 5.44
N THR A 145 8.95 21.58 5.34
CA THR A 145 9.35 20.35 4.66
C THR A 145 8.25 19.87 3.72
N SER A 146 8.39 18.68 3.17
CA SER A 146 7.35 18.05 2.37
C SER A 146 7.17 16.58 2.75
N ILE A 147 6.04 15.98 2.38
CA ILE A 147 5.76 14.55 2.65
C ILE A 147 6.88 13.68 2.08
N LYS A 148 7.33 13.98 0.87
CA LYS A 148 8.45 13.26 0.24
C LYS A 148 9.74 13.36 1.05
N ARG A 149 10.11 14.56 1.50
CA ARG A 149 11.34 14.78 2.29
C ARG A 149 11.30 14.10 3.65
N ILE A 150 10.14 14.08 4.29
CA ILE A 150 9.92 13.34 5.53
C ILE A 150 10.19 11.84 5.27
N GLY A 151 9.59 11.29 4.20
CA GLY A 151 9.80 9.89 3.81
C GLY A 151 11.25 9.55 3.48
N GLU A 152 11.97 10.42 2.75
CA GLU A 152 13.40 10.27 2.47
C GLU A 152 14.22 10.25 3.76
N THR A 153 13.90 11.13 4.71
CA THR A 153 14.60 11.20 6.01
C THR A 153 14.34 9.93 6.83
N ILE A 154 13.09 9.48 6.92
CA ILE A 154 12.73 8.26 7.64
C ILE A 154 13.40 7.05 6.96
N ALA A 155 13.29 6.90 5.64
CA ALA A 155 13.95 5.81 4.91
C ALA A 155 15.47 5.79 5.15
N GLY A 156 16.10 6.96 5.16
CA GLY A 156 17.55 7.11 5.43
C GLY A 156 17.95 6.63 6.83
N ARG A 157 17.11 6.82 7.86
CA ARG A 157 17.38 6.35 9.23
C ARG A 157 17.56 4.82 9.29
N TYR A 158 16.81 4.09 8.48
CA TYR A 158 16.78 2.62 8.49
C TYR A 158 17.50 1.98 7.30
N GLY A 159 18.21 2.77 6.50
CA GLY A 159 18.91 2.28 5.31
C GLY A 159 17.98 1.63 4.28
N LEU A 160 16.77 2.16 4.16
CA LEU A 160 15.76 1.71 3.21
C LEU A 160 15.87 2.50 1.91
N ALA A 161 15.62 1.84 0.78
CA ALA A 161 15.40 2.54 -0.47
C ALA A 161 14.07 3.31 -0.41
N PHE A 162 13.98 4.46 -1.07
CA PHE A 162 12.77 5.27 -1.10
C PHE A 162 12.30 5.47 -2.54
N THR A 163 11.02 5.29 -2.77
CA THR A 163 10.36 5.55 -4.05
C THR A 163 9.07 6.34 -3.79
N TYR A 164 8.90 7.45 -4.53
CA TYR A 164 7.75 8.33 -4.38
C TYR A 164 7.12 8.56 -5.76
N ASP A 165 5.92 8.01 -5.98
CA ASP A 165 5.15 8.09 -7.23
C ASP A 165 3.80 8.79 -6.96
N ALA A 166 3.88 10.04 -6.53
CA ALA A 166 2.74 10.89 -6.22
C ALA A 166 3.12 12.37 -6.33
N ASP A 167 2.15 13.24 -6.26
CA ASP A 167 2.38 14.67 -6.07
C ASP A 167 2.92 14.92 -4.65
N ASP A 168 3.85 15.85 -4.51
CA ASP A 168 4.43 16.22 -3.22
C ASP A 168 3.63 17.36 -2.59
N TYR A 169 3.46 17.29 -1.28
CA TYR A 169 2.71 18.29 -0.52
C TYR A 169 3.59 18.90 0.54
N ASP A 170 3.56 20.24 0.62
CA ASP A 170 4.33 21.01 1.59
C ASP A 170 3.72 20.89 2.99
N ILE A 171 4.58 20.75 3.98
CA ILE A 171 4.24 20.69 5.40
C ILE A 171 4.91 21.87 6.09
N GLU A 172 4.12 22.87 6.49
CA GLU A 172 4.62 24.04 7.23
C GLU A 172 5.11 23.65 8.62
N CYS A 173 4.29 22.91 9.35
CA CYS A 173 4.61 22.38 10.67
C CYS A 173 3.72 21.18 10.98
N ASP A 174 4.33 20.06 11.37
CA ASP A 174 3.61 18.90 11.86
C ASP A 174 4.39 18.24 12.99
N GLU A 175 3.68 17.65 13.94
CA GLU A 175 4.25 17.02 15.11
C GLU A 175 4.11 15.51 15.02
N GLN A 176 5.23 14.84 15.01
CA GLN A 176 5.28 13.40 15.14
C GLN A 176 5.29 13.04 16.62
N ASP A 177 4.27 12.29 17.04
CA ASP A 177 4.20 11.59 18.31
C ASP A 177 3.92 10.10 18.02
N GLY A 178 4.90 9.25 18.28
CA GLY A 178 4.83 7.82 18.00
C GLY A 178 5.90 7.32 17.04
N THR A 179 5.70 6.11 16.51
CA THR A 179 6.70 5.43 15.67
C THR A 179 6.82 6.05 14.28
N ASP A 180 8.01 5.96 13.67
CA ASP A 180 8.24 6.49 12.32
C ASP A 180 7.28 5.85 11.29
N SER A 181 6.99 4.56 11.41
CA SER A 181 6.06 3.86 10.51
C SER A 181 4.62 4.32 10.69
N GLY A 182 4.15 4.43 11.93
CA GLY A 182 2.78 4.85 12.25
C GLY A 182 2.52 6.28 11.83
N TYR A 183 3.42 7.20 12.19
CA TYR A 183 3.33 8.61 11.82
C TYR A 183 3.31 8.81 10.31
N TYR A 184 4.30 8.24 9.60
CA TYR A 184 4.41 8.46 8.16
C TYR A 184 3.26 7.81 7.37
N ASN A 185 2.77 6.65 7.81
CA ASN A 185 1.59 6.03 7.23
C ASN A 185 0.33 6.90 7.41
N GLN A 186 0.15 7.46 8.61
CA GLN A 186 -0.99 8.37 8.88
C GLN A 186 -0.89 9.66 8.07
N LEU A 187 0.31 10.24 7.98
CA LEU A 187 0.56 11.43 7.16
C LEU A 187 0.23 11.15 5.69
N CYS A 188 0.72 10.06 5.12
CA CYS A 188 0.37 9.63 3.75
C CYS A 188 -1.15 9.50 3.56
N LYS A 189 -1.84 8.82 4.47
CA LYS A 189 -3.30 8.64 4.42
C LYS A 189 -4.07 9.95 4.44
N ASN A 190 -3.61 10.95 5.20
CA ASN A 190 -4.24 12.26 5.26
C ASN A 190 -4.26 12.96 3.89
N TYR A 191 -3.33 12.64 3.02
CA TYR A 191 -3.20 13.18 1.66
C TYR A 191 -3.60 12.18 0.55
N GLY A 192 -4.27 11.08 0.90
CA GLY A 192 -4.73 10.08 -0.07
C GLY A 192 -3.62 9.19 -0.64
N LEU A 193 -2.44 9.28 -0.04
CA LEU A 193 -1.29 8.48 -0.44
C LEU A 193 -1.25 7.14 0.30
N ILE A 194 -0.63 6.17 -0.33
CA ILE A 194 -0.38 4.84 0.22
C ILE A 194 1.11 4.71 0.54
N LEU A 195 1.41 4.24 1.74
CA LEU A 195 2.74 3.76 2.09
C LEU A 195 2.77 2.24 2.01
N LYS A 196 3.62 1.70 1.14
CA LYS A 196 3.93 0.26 1.08
C LYS A 196 5.37 0.02 1.49
N VAL A 197 5.57 -0.95 2.38
CA VAL A 197 6.90 -1.43 2.77
C VAL A 197 7.15 -2.76 2.08
N TYR A 198 8.11 -2.80 1.16
CA TYR A 198 8.42 -3.98 0.37
C TYR A 198 9.92 -4.09 0.07
N ALA A 199 10.50 -5.25 0.22
CA ALA A 199 11.88 -5.56 -0.15
C ALA A 199 12.92 -4.50 0.31
N ARG A 200 12.86 -4.07 1.58
CA ARG A 200 13.69 -2.99 2.15
C ARG A 200 13.52 -1.65 1.45
N ARG A 201 12.32 -1.36 0.95
CA ARG A 201 11.97 -0.11 0.31
C ARG A 201 10.69 0.45 0.92
N LEU A 202 10.66 1.76 1.14
CA LEU A 202 9.43 2.51 1.34
C LEU A 202 8.94 3.00 -0.03
N TRP A 203 7.74 2.62 -0.37
CA TRP A 203 7.10 3.04 -1.61
C TRP A 203 5.85 3.84 -1.30
N VAL A 204 5.82 5.10 -1.72
CA VAL A 204 4.65 5.97 -1.60
C VAL A 204 4.05 6.19 -2.98
N TYR A 205 2.75 6.02 -3.08
CA TYR A 205 2.02 6.26 -4.33
C TYR A 205 0.60 6.78 -4.08
N ASP A 206 0.02 7.45 -5.07
CA ASP A 206 -1.35 7.93 -5.04
C ASP A 206 -2.32 6.81 -5.46
N ARG A 207 -3.26 6.43 -4.57
CA ARG A 207 -4.23 5.36 -4.82
C ARG A 207 -5.16 5.69 -5.98
N GLU A 208 -5.69 6.90 -6.06
CA GLU A 208 -6.68 7.26 -7.07
C GLU A 208 -6.02 7.29 -8.45
N ARG A 209 -4.82 7.82 -8.56
CA ARG A 209 -4.00 7.76 -9.78
C ARG A 209 -3.70 6.33 -10.22
N TYR A 210 -3.48 5.41 -9.27
CA TYR A 210 -3.27 4.00 -9.59
C TYR A 210 -4.57 3.31 -10.05
N LYS A 211 -5.72 3.70 -9.51
CA LYS A 211 -7.03 3.25 -9.99
C LYS A 211 -7.31 3.68 -11.44
N GLU A 212 -6.72 4.76 -11.93
CA GLU A 212 -6.86 5.20 -13.32
C GLU A 212 -6.06 4.35 -14.30
N LYS A 213 -4.99 3.69 -13.86
CA LYS A 213 -4.14 2.84 -14.70
C LYS A 213 -4.96 1.74 -15.38
N ARG A 214 -4.51 1.29 -16.55
CA ARG A 214 -5.15 0.20 -17.27
C ARG A 214 -5.09 -1.09 -16.45
N ALA A 215 -6.13 -1.92 -16.59
CA ALA A 215 -6.11 -3.26 -16.03
C ALA A 215 -4.98 -4.09 -16.64
N VAL A 216 -4.17 -4.71 -15.79
CA VAL A 216 -3.04 -5.56 -16.22
C VAL A 216 -3.52 -6.91 -16.76
N LYS A 217 -4.69 -7.37 -16.28
CA LYS A 217 -5.29 -8.64 -16.70
C LYS A 217 -6.81 -8.58 -16.66
N THR A 218 -7.45 -9.32 -17.55
CA THR A 218 -8.89 -9.57 -17.51
C THR A 218 -9.14 -11.01 -17.07
N PHE A 219 -9.94 -11.16 -16.03
CA PHE A 219 -10.38 -12.47 -15.55
C PHE A 219 -11.80 -12.77 -16.06
N HIS A 220 -11.92 -13.87 -16.78
CA HIS A 220 -13.20 -14.37 -17.25
C HIS A 220 -13.80 -15.33 -16.22
N ARG A 221 -15.15 -15.37 -16.15
CA ARG A 221 -15.87 -16.25 -15.22
C ARG A 221 -15.39 -17.71 -15.27
N THR A 222 -14.96 -18.19 -16.43
CA THR A 222 -14.48 -19.57 -16.63
C THR A 222 -13.12 -19.84 -15.98
N GLN A 223 -12.37 -18.80 -15.64
CA GLN A 223 -11.04 -18.90 -15.01
C GLN A 223 -11.15 -18.84 -13.48
N ILE A 224 -12.30 -18.45 -12.96
CA ILE A 224 -12.51 -18.27 -11.53
C ILE A 224 -12.93 -19.63 -10.92
N ARG A 225 -12.25 -20.00 -9.84
CA ARG A 225 -12.50 -21.26 -9.13
C ARG A 225 -13.95 -21.30 -8.61
N PRO A 226 -14.66 -22.40 -8.81
CA PRO A 226 -16.02 -22.58 -8.27
C PRO A 226 -16.06 -22.35 -6.76
N GLY A 227 -17.05 -21.56 -6.30
CA GLY A 227 -17.24 -21.27 -4.89
C GLY A 227 -16.32 -20.19 -4.28
N SER A 228 -15.32 -19.67 -5.02
CA SER A 228 -14.41 -18.63 -4.53
C SER A 228 -14.92 -17.20 -4.77
N PHE A 229 -15.91 -17.01 -5.62
CA PHE A 229 -16.41 -15.69 -6.00
C PHE A 229 -17.37 -15.12 -4.95
N ALA A 230 -17.08 -13.91 -4.48
CA ALA A 230 -17.95 -13.14 -3.62
C ALA A 230 -17.91 -11.66 -4.01
N TYR A 231 -19.09 -11.06 -4.15
CA TYR A 231 -19.25 -9.64 -4.40
C TYR A 231 -20.12 -9.04 -3.31
N THR A 232 -19.67 -7.98 -2.70
CA THR A 232 -20.38 -7.27 -1.65
C THR A 232 -20.37 -5.78 -1.95
N THR A 233 -21.52 -5.15 -1.80
CA THR A 233 -21.62 -3.68 -1.83
C THR A 233 -22.36 -3.23 -0.59
N THR A 234 -21.94 -2.11 -0.02
CA THR A 234 -22.56 -1.53 1.16
C THR A 234 -22.82 -0.05 0.94
N LEU A 235 -23.98 0.40 1.40
CA LEU A 235 -24.32 1.81 1.43
C LEU A 235 -23.85 2.49 2.73
N SER A 236 -23.70 1.69 3.78
CA SER A 236 -23.18 2.18 5.06
C SER A 236 -21.71 2.59 4.91
N GLY A 237 -21.38 3.79 5.36
CA GLY A 237 -20.04 4.35 5.23
C GLY A 237 -19.70 4.94 3.84
N THR A 238 -20.69 5.00 2.92
CA THR A 238 -20.53 5.69 1.64
C THR A 238 -20.89 7.17 1.81
N TYR A 239 -19.93 8.04 1.56
CA TYR A 239 -20.14 9.49 1.66
C TYR A 239 -20.36 10.08 0.28
N THR A 240 -21.36 10.95 0.18
CA THR A 240 -21.73 11.69 -1.05
C THR A 240 -21.13 13.09 -1.07
N GLY A 241 -20.45 13.49 0.00
CA GLY A 241 -19.77 14.76 0.13
C GLY A 241 -19.18 14.92 1.52
N GLY A 242 -18.56 16.06 1.74
CA GLY A 242 -17.96 16.39 3.02
C GLY A 242 -17.65 17.87 3.16
N TYR A 243 -17.28 18.23 4.36
CA TYR A 243 -16.82 19.57 4.69
C TYR A 243 -15.59 19.50 5.59
N PHE A 244 -14.73 20.46 5.40
CA PHE A 244 -13.53 20.68 6.18
C PHE A 244 -13.65 21.99 6.92
N ASN A 245 -13.31 22.00 8.19
CA ASN A 245 -13.26 23.22 8.99
C ASN A 245 -12.05 23.16 9.91
N TYR A 246 -11.17 24.13 9.80
CA TYR A 246 -10.00 24.27 10.65
C TYR A 246 -9.82 25.74 11.05
N THR A 247 -9.72 25.97 12.36
CA THR A 247 -9.42 27.30 12.94
C THR A 247 -7.94 27.39 13.24
N ASP A 248 -7.24 28.32 12.62
CA ASP A 248 -5.87 28.68 12.93
C ASP A 248 -5.88 29.85 13.91
N ALA A 249 -5.75 29.55 15.19
CA ALA A 249 -5.79 30.54 16.25
C ALA A 249 -4.59 31.50 16.22
N ASP A 250 -3.46 31.10 15.65
CA ASP A 250 -2.27 31.94 15.55
C ASP A 250 -2.42 33.01 14.45
N LYS A 251 -3.19 32.69 13.40
CA LYS A 251 -3.44 33.57 12.26
C LYS A 251 -4.80 34.21 12.31
N ASP A 252 -5.63 33.86 13.29
CA ASP A 252 -7.01 34.34 13.49
C ASP A 252 -7.89 34.17 12.25
N ILE A 253 -7.83 32.95 11.67
CA ILE A 253 -8.57 32.58 10.46
C ILE A 253 -9.25 31.21 10.60
N ASP A 254 -10.38 31.07 9.89
CA ASP A 254 -11.00 29.79 9.61
C ASP A 254 -10.78 29.38 8.15
N ILE A 255 -10.31 28.16 7.93
CA ILE A 255 -10.22 27.55 6.63
C ILE A 255 -11.40 26.58 6.46
N VAL A 256 -12.31 26.94 5.57
CA VAL A 256 -13.53 26.17 5.32
C VAL A 256 -13.60 25.73 3.87
N CYS A 257 -13.85 24.47 3.65
CA CYS A 257 -14.14 23.99 2.30
C CYS A 257 -15.13 22.83 2.30
N SER A 258 -15.79 22.62 1.16
CA SER A 258 -16.78 21.55 0.99
C SER A 258 -16.80 21.02 -0.43
N VAL A 259 -17.20 19.76 -0.56
CA VAL A 259 -17.37 19.09 -1.86
C VAL A 259 -18.56 18.14 -1.82
N GLY A 260 -19.26 18.00 -2.94
CA GLY A 260 -20.44 17.16 -3.04
C GLY A 260 -21.59 17.66 -2.18
N GLY A 261 -22.42 16.77 -1.68
CA GLY A 261 -23.57 17.11 -0.84
C GLY A 261 -24.48 15.91 -0.63
N GLY A 262 -25.65 16.15 -0.01
CA GLY A 262 -26.65 15.11 0.28
C GLY A 262 -26.74 14.78 1.76
N THR A 263 -27.31 13.61 2.07
CA THR A 263 -27.60 13.21 3.45
C THR A 263 -26.42 12.54 4.17
N HIS A 264 -25.45 12.06 3.42
CA HIS A 264 -24.27 11.34 3.94
C HIS A 264 -23.01 12.17 3.69
N THR A 265 -22.76 13.16 4.54
CA THR A 265 -21.57 13.99 4.48
C THR A 265 -20.63 13.68 5.63
N LYS A 266 -19.32 13.83 5.39
CA LYS A 266 -18.26 13.63 6.39
C LYS A 266 -17.66 14.96 6.80
N SER A 267 -17.47 15.15 8.10
CA SER A 267 -16.72 16.30 8.63
C SER A 267 -15.26 15.93 8.81
N VAL A 268 -14.37 16.81 8.40
CA VAL A 268 -12.93 16.70 8.62
C VAL A 268 -12.46 17.95 9.35
N ASN A 269 -11.72 17.74 10.43
CA ASN A 269 -11.08 18.80 11.19
C ASN A 269 -9.62 18.38 11.41
N ARG A 270 -8.73 19.00 10.66
CA ARG A 270 -7.28 18.78 10.73
C ARG A 270 -6.59 20.12 10.45
N ARG A 271 -5.32 20.19 10.83
CA ARG A 271 -4.49 21.33 10.46
C ARG A 271 -4.39 21.44 8.94
N ALA A 272 -4.59 22.66 8.44
CA ALA A 272 -4.38 22.99 7.04
C ALA A 272 -3.76 24.39 6.95
N THR A 273 -2.93 24.61 5.93
CA THR A 273 -2.23 25.87 5.72
C THR A 273 -2.92 26.77 4.69
N SER A 274 -3.79 26.19 3.88
CA SER A 274 -4.52 26.85 2.81
C SER A 274 -5.80 26.10 2.44
N VAL A 275 -6.67 26.75 1.67
CA VAL A 275 -7.87 26.10 1.10
C VAL A 275 -7.47 24.92 0.19
N TYR A 276 -6.37 25.05 -0.54
CA TYR A 276 -5.86 23.94 -1.37
C TYR A 276 -5.48 22.72 -0.51
N ASP A 277 -4.71 22.92 0.55
CA ASP A 277 -4.30 21.88 1.48
C ASP A 277 -5.52 21.21 2.13
N ALA A 278 -6.47 22.00 2.64
CA ALA A 278 -7.73 21.51 3.19
C ALA A 278 -8.55 20.71 2.15
N SER A 279 -8.57 21.15 0.90
CA SER A 279 -9.29 20.49 -0.20
C SER A 279 -8.68 19.12 -0.53
N VAL A 280 -7.35 19.01 -0.58
CA VAL A 280 -6.66 17.75 -0.79
C VAL A 280 -6.97 16.77 0.34
N GLN A 281 -6.84 17.21 1.59
CA GLN A 281 -7.11 16.37 2.77
C GLN A 281 -8.58 15.94 2.86
N LEU A 282 -9.53 16.82 2.52
CA LEU A 282 -10.96 16.48 2.46
C LEU A 282 -11.24 15.39 1.42
N CYS A 283 -10.73 15.56 0.21
CA CYS A 283 -10.89 14.57 -0.87
C CYS A 283 -10.22 13.24 -0.52
N ALA A 284 -9.03 13.27 0.06
CA ALA A 284 -8.32 12.09 0.54
C ALA A 284 -9.16 11.30 1.56
N GLU A 285 -9.74 11.99 2.53
CA GLU A 285 -10.56 11.38 3.57
C GLU A 285 -11.84 10.74 3.01
N LEU A 286 -12.52 11.42 2.06
CA LEU A 286 -13.71 10.89 1.39
C LEU A 286 -13.39 9.69 0.50
N ASN A 287 -12.32 9.76 -0.28
CA ASN A 287 -11.86 8.67 -1.16
C ASN A 287 -11.42 7.45 -0.35
N ASN A 288 -10.72 7.66 0.77
CA ASN A 288 -10.33 6.59 1.68
C ASN A 288 -11.56 5.92 2.32
N ALA A 289 -12.52 6.71 2.79
CA ALA A 289 -13.76 6.20 3.40
C ALA A 289 -14.60 5.41 2.39
N ASN A 290 -14.66 5.86 1.15
CA ASN A 290 -15.45 5.20 0.09
C ASN A 290 -14.75 4.01 -0.56
N HIS A 291 -13.46 3.83 -0.34
CA HIS A 291 -12.65 2.80 -1.01
C HIS A 291 -13.21 1.38 -0.82
N GLY A 292 -13.66 1.02 0.37
CA GLY A 292 -14.13 -0.34 0.69
C GLY A 292 -15.64 -0.57 0.50
N THR A 293 -16.39 0.34 -0.15
CA THR A 293 -17.84 0.23 -0.30
C THR A 293 -18.27 -0.86 -1.27
N VAL A 294 -17.45 -1.19 -2.25
CA VAL A 294 -17.59 -2.32 -3.15
C VAL A 294 -16.39 -3.23 -2.97
N ARG A 295 -16.64 -4.48 -2.62
CA ARG A 295 -15.60 -5.50 -2.43
C ARG A 295 -15.86 -6.69 -3.32
N LEU A 296 -14.83 -7.14 -3.99
CA LEU A 296 -14.82 -8.33 -4.83
C LEU A 296 -13.74 -9.28 -4.32
N ARG A 297 -14.11 -10.54 -4.11
CA ARG A 297 -13.16 -11.63 -3.79
C ARG A 297 -13.35 -12.75 -4.78
N PHE A 298 -12.26 -13.31 -5.25
CA PHE A 298 -12.25 -14.50 -6.09
C PHE A 298 -10.90 -15.18 -6.09
N GLY A 299 -10.87 -16.44 -6.50
CA GLY A 299 -9.66 -17.22 -6.62
C GLY A 299 -9.51 -17.85 -8.00
N VAL A 300 -8.28 -18.04 -8.42
CA VAL A 300 -7.88 -18.71 -9.67
C VAL A 300 -6.84 -19.80 -9.39
N ASP A 301 -6.59 -20.66 -10.38
CA ASP A 301 -5.60 -21.75 -10.29
C ASP A 301 -4.18 -21.24 -10.58
N GLY A 302 -3.81 -20.14 -9.92
CA GLY A 302 -2.51 -19.50 -10.02
C GLY A 302 -2.48 -18.30 -10.96
N ASP A 303 -1.81 -17.28 -10.49
CA ASP A 303 -1.50 -16.08 -11.26
C ASP A 303 -0.06 -15.63 -10.96
N TRP A 304 0.65 -15.19 -11.99
CA TRP A 304 2.06 -14.77 -11.90
C TRP A 304 2.26 -13.29 -12.21
N LEU A 305 1.17 -12.58 -12.53
CA LEU A 305 1.26 -11.24 -13.12
C LEU A 305 0.70 -10.15 -12.22
N VAL A 306 -0.38 -10.46 -11.49
CA VAL A 306 -1.13 -9.44 -10.75
C VAL A 306 -0.60 -9.32 -9.34
N SER A 307 -0.27 -8.08 -8.93
CA SER A 307 0.20 -7.71 -7.60
C SER A 307 -0.76 -6.75 -6.91
N GLY A 308 -0.64 -6.61 -5.62
CA GLY A 308 -1.34 -5.58 -4.86
C GLY A 308 -1.04 -4.18 -5.41
N GLY A 309 -2.09 -3.33 -5.55
CA GLY A 309 -1.99 -2.02 -6.17
C GLY A 309 -2.19 -1.99 -7.69
N ASN A 310 -2.33 -3.15 -8.35
CA ASN A 310 -2.71 -3.21 -9.76
C ASN A 310 -4.23 -3.04 -9.95
N CYS A 311 -4.63 -2.74 -11.18
CA CYS A 311 -6.02 -2.85 -11.61
C CYS A 311 -6.22 -4.12 -12.42
N ILE A 312 -7.38 -4.75 -12.25
CA ILE A 312 -7.84 -5.90 -13.06
C ILE A 312 -9.19 -5.58 -13.69
N SER A 313 -9.56 -6.35 -14.71
CA SER A 313 -10.93 -6.34 -15.26
C SER A 313 -11.60 -7.69 -15.01
N LEU A 314 -12.88 -7.64 -14.67
CA LEU A 314 -13.74 -8.80 -14.56
C LEU A 314 -14.65 -8.89 -15.78
N ALA A 315 -14.89 -10.08 -16.31
CA ALA A 315 -15.73 -10.31 -17.47
C ALA A 315 -16.58 -11.59 -17.31
N GLY A 316 -17.82 -11.52 -17.79
CA GLY A 316 -18.77 -12.64 -17.80
C GLY A 316 -19.67 -12.75 -16.56
N TYR A 317 -19.77 -11.69 -15.77
CA TYR A 317 -20.66 -11.54 -14.62
C TYR A 317 -21.74 -10.47 -14.82
N GLY A 318 -21.89 -9.98 -16.06
CA GLY A 318 -22.92 -9.02 -16.44
C GLY A 318 -22.72 -7.65 -15.77
N LYS A 319 -23.63 -7.25 -14.87
CA LYS A 319 -23.52 -5.93 -14.19
C LYS A 319 -22.31 -5.78 -13.27
N LEU A 320 -21.65 -6.87 -12.93
CA LEU A 320 -20.45 -6.87 -12.11
C LEU A 320 -19.17 -6.81 -12.97
N ASP A 321 -19.31 -6.87 -14.30
CA ASP A 321 -18.19 -6.69 -15.21
C ASP A 321 -17.64 -5.27 -15.09
N GLY A 322 -16.32 -5.14 -15.12
CA GLY A 322 -15.69 -3.84 -14.98
C GLY A 322 -14.28 -3.91 -14.42
N LYS A 323 -13.73 -2.74 -14.14
CA LYS A 323 -12.39 -2.58 -13.58
C LYS A 323 -12.46 -2.53 -12.05
N TYR A 324 -11.51 -3.20 -11.41
CA TYR A 324 -11.36 -3.25 -9.95
C TYR A 324 -9.90 -2.99 -9.58
N PHE A 325 -9.70 -2.39 -8.42
CA PHE A 325 -8.38 -2.20 -7.82
C PHE A 325 -8.08 -3.38 -6.89
N VAL A 326 -6.88 -3.94 -6.98
CA VAL A 326 -6.44 -5.10 -6.19
C VAL A 326 -5.85 -4.61 -4.88
N ASP A 327 -6.54 -4.87 -3.78
CA ASP A 327 -6.11 -4.51 -2.44
C ASP A 327 -5.14 -5.55 -1.87
N LYS A 328 -5.38 -6.82 -2.20
CA LYS A 328 -4.60 -7.93 -1.66
C LYS A 328 -4.58 -9.11 -2.61
N VAL A 329 -3.40 -9.69 -2.75
CA VAL A 329 -3.19 -10.95 -3.46
C VAL A 329 -2.63 -11.98 -2.48
N THR A 330 -3.20 -13.17 -2.46
CA THR A 330 -2.71 -14.28 -1.64
C THR A 330 -2.37 -15.45 -2.54
N HIS A 331 -1.09 -15.76 -2.63
CA HIS A 331 -0.58 -16.94 -3.33
C HIS A 331 -0.40 -18.09 -2.34
N LYS A 332 -1.01 -19.22 -2.63
CA LYS A 332 -0.89 -20.43 -1.82
C LYS A 332 -0.31 -21.55 -2.65
N VAL A 333 0.78 -22.11 -2.19
CA VAL A 333 1.45 -23.26 -2.77
C VAL A 333 1.30 -24.44 -1.83
N SER A 334 0.90 -25.56 -2.36
CA SER A 334 0.78 -26.82 -1.64
C SER A 334 1.02 -27.99 -2.60
N ALA A 335 0.88 -29.23 -2.12
CA ALA A 335 0.93 -30.41 -2.96
C ALA A 335 -0.10 -30.41 -4.12
N SER A 336 -1.18 -29.61 -4.01
CA SER A 336 -2.17 -29.45 -5.08
C SER A 336 -1.81 -28.38 -6.14
N GLY A 337 -0.68 -27.71 -6.00
CA GLY A 337 -0.20 -26.66 -6.91
C GLY A 337 -0.33 -25.25 -6.35
N LEU A 338 -0.24 -24.26 -7.24
CA LEU A 338 -0.40 -22.84 -6.92
C LEU A 338 -1.85 -22.41 -7.07
N THR A 339 -2.38 -21.75 -6.06
CA THR A 339 -3.65 -21.02 -6.15
C THR A 339 -3.43 -19.56 -5.79
N THR A 340 -4.20 -18.68 -6.41
CA THR A 340 -4.14 -17.25 -6.14
C THR A 340 -5.53 -16.72 -5.82
N ASP A 341 -5.66 -16.09 -4.67
CA ASP A 341 -6.88 -15.44 -4.20
C ASP A 341 -6.70 -13.92 -4.25
N PHE A 342 -7.72 -13.23 -4.77
CA PHE A 342 -7.73 -11.77 -4.91
C PHE A 342 -8.79 -11.16 -4.00
N GLU A 343 -8.42 -10.09 -3.32
CA GLU A 343 -9.34 -9.15 -2.68
C GLU A 343 -9.21 -7.81 -3.39
N CYS A 344 -10.33 -7.30 -3.89
CA CYS A 344 -10.35 -6.11 -4.72
C CYS A 344 -11.44 -5.14 -4.27
N SER A 345 -11.22 -3.86 -4.52
CA SER A 345 -12.19 -2.80 -4.34
C SER A 345 -12.71 -2.28 -5.67
N GLY A 346 -13.98 -1.88 -5.70
CA GLY A 346 -14.57 -1.23 -6.86
C GLY A 346 -13.95 0.13 -7.12
N ILE A 347 -13.92 0.51 -8.40
CA ILE A 347 -13.50 1.84 -8.82
C ILE A 347 -14.76 2.72 -8.84
N GLY A 348 -14.94 3.49 -7.77
CA GLY A 348 -15.99 4.49 -7.65
C GLY A 348 -15.59 5.82 -8.29
N THR A 349 -16.50 6.80 -8.24
CA THR A 349 -16.18 8.19 -8.59
C THR A 349 -15.32 8.77 -7.47
N ALA A 350 -14.11 9.21 -7.81
CA ALA A 350 -13.23 9.88 -6.88
C ALA A 350 -13.68 11.34 -6.68
N PHE A 351 -13.43 11.87 -5.48
CA PHE A 351 -13.50 13.31 -5.21
C PHE A 351 -12.15 13.93 -5.57
N HIS A 352 -12.20 15.07 -6.24
CA HIS A 352 -11.01 15.79 -6.66
C HIS A 352 -10.96 17.19 -6.04
N TYR A 353 -9.77 17.64 -5.69
CA TYR A 353 -9.59 18.95 -5.03
C TYR A 353 -10.04 20.13 -5.88
N TRP A 354 -10.04 20.01 -7.21
CA TRP A 354 -10.55 21.06 -8.12
C TRP A 354 -12.08 21.19 -8.15
N ASP A 355 -12.80 20.20 -7.61
CA ASP A 355 -14.25 20.24 -7.45
C ASP A 355 -14.69 20.81 -6.10
N VAL A 356 -13.72 21.15 -5.25
CA VAL A 356 -13.96 21.64 -3.89
C VAL A 356 -14.16 23.15 -3.91
N GLY A 357 -15.26 23.61 -3.30
CA GLY A 357 -15.47 25.01 -2.99
C GLY A 357 -14.94 25.35 -1.59
N GLY A 358 -14.17 26.44 -1.46
CA GLY A 358 -13.62 26.81 -0.17
C GLY A 358 -13.29 28.29 -0.05
N LYS A 359 -13.12 28.75 1.19
CA LYS A 359 -12.74 30.10 1.54
C LYS A 359 -11.94 30.14 2.82
N ILE A 360 -11.25 31.27 3.03
CA ILE A 360 -10.66 31.64 4.31
C ILE A 360 -11.58 32.70 4.92
N GLU A 361 -12.03 32.48 6.13
CA GLU A 361 -12.79 33.45 6.92
C GLU A 361 -11.82 34.10 7.92
N TYR A 362 -11.77 35.40 7.95
CA TYR A 362 -10.97 36.18 8.89
C TYR A 362 -11.87 36.56 10.06
N HIS A 363 -11.41 36.32 11.28
CA HIS A 363 -12.08 36.83 12.45
C HIS A 363 -11.78 38.32 12.52
N GLU A 364 -12.82 39.14 12.40
CA GLU A 364 -12.68 40.58 12.74
C GLU A 364 -12.37 40.64 14.23
N PRO A 365 -11.37 41.44 14.66
CA PRO A 365 -11.16 41.66 16.08
C PRO A 365 -12.49 42.17 16.66
N GLU A 366 -12.94 41.52 17.76
CA GLU A 366 -14.10 42.04 18.49
C GLU A 366 -13.83 43.52 18.73
N GLU A 367 -14.60 44.39 18.08
CA GLU A 367 -14.54 45.82 18.38
C GLU A 367 -14.83 45.94 19.87
N ASP A 368 -13.80 46.27 20.64
CA ASP A 368 -13.97 46.70 22.02
C ASP A 368 -14.93 47.89 21.97
N SER A 369 -16.18 47.61 22.35
CA SER A 369 -17.28 48.56 22.30
C SER A 369 -17.05 49.64 23.34
N GLY A 370 -16.08 50.51 23.11
CA GLY A 370 -15.67 51.52 24.08
C GLY A 370 -14.75 52.61 23.60
N VAL A 371 -14.70 52.98 22.29
CA VAL A 371 -14.23 54.33 21.92
C VAL A 371 -14.77 54.67 20.52
N ASP A 372 -15.67 55.65 20.52
CA ASP A 372 -16.18 56.36 19.35
C ASP A 372 -15.01 57.04 18.61
N TYR A 373 -14.53 56.46 17.48
CA TYR A 373 -13.68 57.18 16.53
C TYR A 373 -14.37 57.21 15.17
N ASP A 374 -14.70 58.45 14.89
CA ASP A 374 -15.30 59.04 13.71
C ASP A 374 -14.90 58.34 12.37
N SER A 375 -15.93 58.17 11.57
CA SER A 375 -15.94 57.74 10.20
C SER A 375 -14.84 58.37 9.33
N ALA A 376 -13.94 57.53 8.78
CA ALA A 376 -13.39 57.70 7.43
C ALA A 376 -12.47 56.48 7.08
N TYR A 377 -12.96 55.57 6.30
CA TYR A 377 -12.35 55.09 5.06
C TYR A 377 -13.19 53.97 4.47
N ALA A 378 -13.80 54.31 3.38
CA ALA A 378 -14.60 53.44 2.58
C ALA A 378 -13.73 52.42 1.78
N THR A 379 -14.28 51.23 1.69
CA THR A 379 -14.22 50.36 0.53
C THR A 379 -12.88 50.09 -0.14
N THR A 380 -12.35 48.89 0.09
CA THR A 380 -11.66 48.16 -0.98
C THR A 380 -12.22 46.75 -1.08
N SER A 381 -12.81 46.43 -2.24
CA SER A 381 -13.37 45.15 -2.63
C SER A 381 -12.31 44.01 -2.60
N PRO A 382 -12.71 42.80 -2.23
CA PRO A 382 -11.84 41.64 -2.31
C PRO A 382 -11.85 41.03 -3.73
N ALA A 383 -11.16 41.71 -4.66
CA ALA A 383 -11.03 41.20 -6.06
C ALA A 383 -9.56 40.94 -6.48
N ALA A 384 -8.61 40.97 -5.56
CA ALA A 384 -7.19 40.96 -5.92
C ALA A 384 -6.44 39.65 -5.59
N ASN A 385 -7.03 38.67 -4.91
CA ASN A 385 -6.32 37.46 -4.51
C ASN A 385 -6.62 36.20 -5.37
N ALA A 386 -7.41 36.35 -6.44
CA ALA A 386 -7.66 35.24 -7.37
C ALA A 386 -6.64 35.14 -8.53
N ALA A 387 -5.62 36.02 -8.56
CA ALA A 387 -4.71 36.12 -9.71
C ALA A 387 -3.28 35.60 -9.49
N SER A 388 -2.93 35.07 -8.34
CA SER A 388 -1.55 34.61 -8.09
C SER A 388 -1.33 33.09 -8.13
N SER A 389 -2.38 32.29 -8.33
CA SER A 389 -2.24 30.82 -8.43
C SER A 389 -2.27 30.25 -9.86
N ALA A 390 -2.29 31.11 -10.89
CA ALA A 390 -2.38 30.68 -12.29
C ALA A 390 -1.07 30.79 -13.10
N ALA A 391 0.07 31.02 -12.48
CA ALA A 391 1.35 31.18 -13.18
C ALA A 391 2.39 30.13 -12.74
N GLY A 392 2.06 28.86 -12.92
CA GLY A 392 2.99 27.76 -12.58
C GLY A 392 2.81 26.50 -13.43
N ALA A 393 2.02 26.57 -14.48
CA ALA A 393 1.77 25.41 -15.34
C ALA A 393 2.21 25.68 -16.77
N GLU A 394 3.52 25.71 -17.02
CA GLU A 394 4.07 25.47 -18.36
C GLU A 394 5.56 25.08 -18.23
N ALA A 395 5.83 23.78 -18.28
CA ALA A 395 6.97 23.09 -18.88
C ALA A 395 7.02 21.64 -18.39
N GLY A 396 6.07 20.84 -18.81
CA GLY A 396 6.11 19.39 -18.64
C GLY A 396 6.67 18.75 -19.90
N ALA A 397 7.95 18.38 -19.88
CA ALA A 397 8.48 17.44 -20.87
C ALA A 397 7.78 16.09 -20.67
N SER A 398 7.11 15.59 -21.70
CA SER A 398 6.53 14.25 -21.74
C SER A 398 7.66 13.21 -21.72
N VAL A 399 7.93 12.67 -20.56
CA VAL A 399 8.68 11.42 -20.48
C VAL A 399 7.64 10.30 -20.49
N ALA A 400 7.67 9.50 -21.54
CA ALA A 400 6.89 8.28 -21.65
C ALA A 400 7.27 7.36 -20.49
N LEU A 401 6.41 7.29 -19.48
CA LEU A 401 6.53 6.30 -18.40
C LEU A 401 6.15 4.95 -18.98
N THR A 402 7.16 4.18 -19.31
CA THR A 402 7.03 2.75 -19.50
C THR A 402 6.46 2.14 -18.23
N ASN A 403 5.35 1.43 -18.36
CA ASN A 403 4.77 0.60 -17.33
C ASN A 403 5.86 -0.30 -16.71
N ALA A 404 6.33 0.04 -15.53
CA ALA A 404 7.07 -0.90 -14.72
C ALA A 404 6.04 -1.71 -13.94
N PRO A 405 5.83 -2.99 -14.26
CA PRO A 405 5.12 -3.87 -13.36
C PRO A 405 5.95 -4.05 -12.10
N PHE A 406 5.33 -4.48 -11.01
CA PHE A 406 6.02 -4.91 -9.78
C PHE A 406 6.98 -6.10 -10.02
N TYR A 407 7.25 -6.44 -11.26
CA TYR A 407 8.16 -7.49 -11.69
C TYR A 407 9.38 -6.86 -12.33
N VAL A 408 10.53 -7.06 -11.71
CA VAL A 408 11.82 -6.93 -12.37
C VAL A 408 12.13 -8.29 -12.96
N ALA A 409 11.93 -8.44 -14.27
CA ALA A 409 12.50 -9.57 -15.00
C ALA A 409 14.02 -9.38 -15.01
N SER A 410 14.73 -10.36 -14.54
CA SER A 410 16.16 -10.56 -14.83
C SER A 410 16.32 -11.45 -16.02
#